data_bf00b5037fd43e11709f890012a00ff2
#
_entry.id   bf00b5037fd43e11709f890012a00ff2
#
_cell.length_a   1.000
_cell.length_b   1.000
_cell.length_c   1.000
_cell.angle_alpha   90.00
_cell.angle_beta   90.00
_cell.angle_gamma   90.00
#
_symmetry.space_group_name_H-M   'P 1'
#
loop_
_entity.id
_entity.type
_entity.pdbx_description
1 polymer ?
#
loop_
_entity_poly.entity_id
_entity_poly.type
_entity_poly.pdbx_seq_one_letter_code
_entity_poly.pdbx_strand_id
1 'polypeptide(L)'
;MRLKFLHLHLHGLIRSKNLELGRDADTGGQTQYVLELVKSLANTSEVDQVDLVTRLINDPKVDKEYSQKEEFVEPGVRILRFKFGPNQYLRKELLWPYLDHFTESLISYYKKNKKPNFIHAHYADAGYVGVKLSKYLKVPLIFTGHSLGREKKRKLIDTGLTTNQIEKLYSIRKRIEAEEKTLKSADIVVTSTNQESVIQYSQYSSFSPHKAKVIPPGVDHKKFHHFHSTTETAEIDNMMKPFLKDSTKPPLLTISRAVRRKNIPSLIEAYGRSEKLKRKTNLILILGCRESTSKLDPQQKDVFHNIFETIDKYNLYGKVAYPKKHLPSQIPALYRWAASRGGVFVNPALTEPFGLTLLEASSCGLPIISTNDGGPKEIRSKCENGLLVDVTNIDELKVILEKGISNNNQWKIWSRNGIEGVNRHFSWNTHVRNYLSVLSEEFSSSNSYSSSDIKQSCLKGTSSLIKPH
;
A
#
# COMPACT_ATOMS: atom_id res chain seq x y z
N MET A 1 -23.08 -10.24 20.27
CA MET A 1 -23.59 -9.39 19.16
C MET A 1 -22.48 -9.24 18.13
N ARG A 2 -22.73 -9.44 16.82
CA ARG A 2 -21.68 -9.28 15.81
C ARG A 2 -21.50 -7.79 15.47
N LEU A 3 -20.26 -7.38 15.18
CA LEU A 3 -19.88 -5.99 14.98
C LEU A 3 -20.25 -5.47 13.58
N LYS A 4 -20.60 -4.18 13.51
CA LYS A 4 -20.81 -3.45 12.26
C LYS A 4 -19.78 -2.33 12.15
N PHE A 5 -19.08 -2.29 11.04
CA PHE A 5 -18.08 -1.26 10.73
C PHE A 5 -18.56 -0.31 9.64
N LEU A 6 -18.19 0.94 9.77
CA LEU A 6 -18.27 1.95 8.73
C LEU A 6 -16.86 2.40 8.37
N HIS A 7 -16.42 2.12 7.15
CA HIS A 7 -15.18 2.63 6.59
C HIS A 7 -15.45 3.82 5.67
N LEU A 8 -14.79 4.94 5.90
CA LEU A 8 -14.86 6.15 5.07
C LEU A 8 -13.62 6.23 4.18
N HIS A 9 -13.82 6.23 2.86
CA HIS A 9 -12.77 6.37 1.85
C HIS A 9 -13.30 7.23 0.71
N LEU A 10 -12.98 8.54 0.69
CA LEU A 10 -13.73 9.53 -0.08
C LEU A 10 -13.13 9.88 -1.44
N HIS A 11 -11.82 9.77 -1.59
CA HIS A 11 -11.11 10.09 -2.84
C HIS A 11 -10.57 8.83 -3.54
N GLY A 12 -10.26 8.98 -4.81
CA GLY A 12 -9.88 7.85 -5.67
C GLY A 12 -11.09 7.03 -6.12
N LEU A 13 -10.84 6.11 -7.02
CA LEU A 13 -11.85 5.24 -7.61
C LEU A 13 -11.80 3.88 -6.93
N ILE A 14 -12.85 3.55 -6.15
CA ILE A 14 -12.96 2.26 -5.46
C ILE A 14 -14.18 1.48 -5.92
N ARG A 15 -13.98 0.20 -6.26
CA ARG A 15 -14.99 -0.78 -6.64
C ARG A 15 -14.56 -2.18 -6.19
N SER A 16 -15.47 -3.15 -6.26
CA SER A 16 -15.26 -4.51 -5.71
C SER A 16 -14.17 -5.31 -6.44
N LYS A 17 -14.01 -5.09 -7.75
CA LYS A 17 -13.10 -5.84 -8.64
C LYS A 17 -12.41 -4.89 -9.62
N ASN A 18 -11.30 -5.35 -10.20
CA ASN A 18 -10.58 -4.65 -11.26
C ASN A 18 -10.25 -3.19 -10.90
N LEU A 19 -9.68 -2.97 -9.71
CA LEU A 19 -9.22 -1.64 -9.30
C LEU A 19 -8.27 -1.04 -10.34
N GLU A 20 -8.51 0.21 -10.71
CA GLU A 20 -7.70 0.95 -11.69
C GLU A 20 -6.46 1.59 -11.03
N LEU A 21 -5.68 0.78 -10.30
CA LEU A 21 -4.52 1.26 -9.55
C LEU A 21 -3.50 1.95 -10.44
N GLY A 22 -3.11 3.17 -10.04
CA GLY A 22 -2.14 3.98 -10.79
C GLY A 22 -2.74 4.78 -11.95
N ARG A 23 -4.03 4.73 -12.17
CA ARG A 23 -4.74 5.55 -13.17
C ARG A 23 -4.51 7.05 -12.92
N ASP A 24 -4.54 7.45 -11.66
CA ASP A 24 -4.30 8.82 -11.21
C ASP A 24 -3.55 8.84 -9.86
N ALA A 25 -3.29 10.03 -9.34
CA ALA A 25 -2.56 10.20 -8.08
C ALA A 25 -3.34 9.72 -6.84
N ASP A 26 -4.66 9.58 -6.94
CA ASP A 26 -5.58 9.31 -5.85
C ASP A 26 -6.02 7.83 -5.80
N THR A 27 -5.97 7.14 -6.96
CA THR A 27 -6.32 5.72 -7.07
C THR A 27 -5.07 4.86 -6.97
N GLY A 28 -4.72 4.43 -5.78
CA GLY A 28 -3.45 3.73 -5.51
C GLY A 28 -3.48 2.76 -4.33
N GLY A 29 -2.36 2.64 -3.64
CA GLY A 29 -2.18 1.69 -2.55
C GLY A 29 -3.19 1.82 -1.40
N GLN A 30 -3.64 3.05 -1.09
CA GLN A 30 -4.70 3.28 -0.11
C GLN A 30 -6.02 2.60 -0.53
N THR A 31 -6.42 2.73 -1.79
CA THR A 31 -7.65 2.12 -2.32
C THR A 31 -7.60 0.60 -2.20
N GLN A 32 -6.48 -0.02 -2.55
CA GLN A 32 -6.27 -1.46 -2.39
C GLN A 32 -6.29 -1.86 -0.90
N TYR A 33 -5.56 -1.14 -0.05
CA TYR A 33 -5.53 -1.40 1.39
C TYR A 33 -6.94 -1.41 2.00
N VAL A 34 -7.75 -0.39 1.70
CA VAL A 34 -9.09 -0.27 2.26
C VAL A 34 -10.00 -1.42 1.80
N LEU A 35 -9.95 -1.76 0.50
CA LEU A 35 -10.75 -2.85 -0.04
C LEU A 35 -10.37 -4.21 0.59
N GLU A 36 -9.09 -4.50 0.72
CA GLU A 36 -8.61 -5.75 1.34
C GLU A 36 -8.94 -5.81 2.85
N LEU A 37 -8.81 -4.69 3.55
CA LEU A 37 -9.18 -4.61 4.97
C LEU A 37 -10.66 -4.92 5.18
N VAL A 38 -11.56 -4.28 4.43
CA VAL A 38 -13.01 -4.48 4.62
C VAL A 38 -13.45 -5.90 4.28
N LYS A 39 -12.86 -6.52 3.25
CA LYS A 39 -13.08 -7.94 2.93
C LYS A 39 -12.61 -8.85 4.06
N SER A 40 -11.38 -8.60 4.53
CA SER A 40 -10.79 -9.44 5.57
C SER A 40 -11.51 -9.33 6.91
N LEU A 41 -12.04 -8.15 7.25
CA LEU A 41 -12.89 -7.95 8.44
C LEU A 41 -14.19 -8.77 8.33
N ALA A 42 -14.89 -8.73 7.21
CA ALA A 42 -16.14 -9.46 7.03
C ALA A 42 -15.97 -10.97 7.03
N ASN A 43 -14.77 -11.47 6.76
CA ASN A 43 -14.44 -12.90 6.79
C ASN A 43 -14.21 -13.44 8.22
N THR A 44 -14.36 -12.59 9.25
CA THR A 44 -14.26 -13.02 10.66
C THR A 44 -15.63 -13.29 11.27
N SER A 45 -15.68 -14.19 12.26
CA SER A 45 -16.91 -14.54 12.96
C SER A 45 -17.50 -13.40 13.80
N GLU A 46 -16.65 -12.45 14.19
CA GLU A 46 -16.97 -11.30 15.04
C GLU A 46 -17.71 -10.19 14.28
N VAL A 47 -17.57 -10.13 12.96
CA VAL A 47 -18.12 -9.06 12.13
C VAL A 47 -19.38 -9.52 11.41
N ASP A 48 -20.43 -8.70 11.47
CA ASP A 48 -21.71 -8.91 10.80
C ASP A 48 -21.74 -8.21 9.43
N GLN A 49 -21.28 -6.95 9.43
CA GLN A 49 -21.36 -6.10 8.25
C GLN A 49 -20.25 -5.03 8.24
N VAL A 50 -19.73 -4.79 7.06
CA VAL A 50 -18.82 -3.69 6.78
C VAL A 50 -19.38 -2.84 5.63
N ASP A 51 -19.73 -1.60 5.94
CA ASP A 51 -20.12 -0.59 4.96
C ASP A 51 -18.90 0.24 4.57
N LEU A 52 -18.48 0.16 3.31
CA LEU A 52 -17.45 1.02 2.75
C LEU A 52 -18.13 2.19 2.04
N VAL A 53 -17.98 3.38 2.62
CA VAL A 53 -18.65 4.58 2.12
C VAL A 53 -17.68 5.43 1.31
N THR A 54 -18.14 5.83 0.11
CA THR A 54 -17.38 6.65 -0.82
C THR A 54 -18.30 7.59 -1.62
N ARG A 55 -17.70 8.33 -2.54
CA ARG A 55 -18.39 9.27 -3.42
C ARG A 55 -19.07 8.55 -4.59
N LEU A 56 -20.32 8.94 -4.90
CA LEU A 56 -21.01 8.59 -6.14
C LEU A 56 -20.43 9.47 -7.28
N ILE A 57 -19.97 8.83 -8.34
CA ILE A 57 -19.36 9.50 -9.50
C ILE A 57 -20.13 9.09 -10.74
N ASN A 58 -20.64 10.08 -11.48
CA ASN A 58 -21.29 9.87 -12.77
C ASN A 58 -20.58 10.73 -13.83
N ASP A 59 -19.41 10.26 -14.25
CA ASP A 59 -18.50 10.92 -15.19
C ASP A 59 -18.29 10.00 -16.41
N PRO A 60 -18.51 10.49 -17.66
CA PRO A 60 -18.26 9.70 -18.86
C PRO A 60 -16.82 9.18 -19.02
N LYS A 61 -15.87 9.77 -18.28
CA LYS A 61 -14.44 9.38 -18.30
C LYS A 61 -14.09 8.21 -17.38
N VAL A 62 -15.04 7.74 -16.57
CA VAL A 62 -14.87 6.62 -15.65
C VAL A 62 -15.95 5.57 -15.89
N ASP A 63 -15.73 4.36 -15.35
CA ASP A 63 -16.66 3.25 -15.49
C ASP A 63 -18.03 3.57 -14.85
N LYS A 64 -19.11 3.05 -15.45
CA LYS A 64 -20.49 3.21 -14.97
C LYS A 64 -20.72 2.59 -13.57
N GLU A 65 -19.89 1.64 -13.15
CA GLU A 65 -19.97 1.05 -11.82
C GLU A 65 -19.85 2.10 -10.71
N TYR A 66 -19.09 3.18 -10.90
CA TYR A 66 -18.93 4.26 -9.93
C TYR A 66 -20.19 5.13 -9.73
N SER A 67 -21.18 4.99 -10.60
CA SER A 67 -22.50 5.66 -10.50
C SER A 67 -23.56 4.82 -9.77
N GLN A 68 -23.26 3.57 -9.40
CA GLN A 68 -24.16 2.72 -8.62
C GLN A 68 -24.15 3.17 -7.16
N LYS A 69 -25.35 3.40 -6.59
CA LYS A 69 -25.49 3.83 -5.18
C LYS A 69 -25.02 2.78 -4.19
N GLU A 70 -25.24 1.52 -4.51
CA GLU A 70 -24.82 0.38 -3.70
C GLU A 70 -24.20 -0.68 -4.61
N GLU A 71 -23.07 -1.22 -4.19
CA GLU A 71 -22.35 -2.29 -4.87
C GLU A 71 -22.04 -3.40 -3.87
N PHE A 72 -22.46 -4.61 -4.18
CA PHE A 72 -22.12 -5.80 -3.40
C PHE A 72 -20.65 -6.19 -3.68
N VAL A 73 -19.87 -6.38 -2.63
CA VAL A 73 -18.47 -6.81 -2.75
C VAL A 73 -18.37 -8.32 -2.50
N GLU A 74 -18.80 -8.77 -1.33
CA GLU A 74 -18.88 -10.17 -0.88
C GLU A 74 -19.81 -10.26 0.35
N PRO A 75 -20.16 -11.45 0.86
CA PRO A 75 -21.01 -11.57 2.04
C PRO A 75 -20.52 -10.71 3.20
N GLY A 76 -21.41 -9.86 3.72
CA GLY A 76 -21.08 -8.93 4.80
C GLY A 76 -20.37 -7.64 4.37
N VAL A 77 -20.05 -7.43 3.09
CA VAL A 77 -19.38 -6.21 2.59
C VAL A 77 -20.15 -5.57 1.45
N ARG A 78 -20.39 -4.27 1.56
CA ARG A 78 -20.93 -3.47 0.46
C ARG A 78 -20.26 -2.10 0.37
N ILE A 79 -20.22 -1.54 -0.82
CA ILE A 79 -19.81 -0.16 -1.07
C ILE A 79 -21.08 0.67 -1.20
N LEU A 80 -21.18 1.70 -0.36
CA LEU A 80 -22.28 2.69 -0.40
C LEU A 80 -21.74 3.99 -0.99
N ARG A 81 -22.36 4.48 -2.06
CA ARG A 81 -21.95 5.72 -2.71
C ARG A 81 -22.98 6.81 -2.50
N PHE A 82 -22.52 7.95 -2.01
CA PHE A 82 -23.35 9.13 -1.77
C PHE A 82 -22.95 10.24 -2.73
N LYS A 83 -23.97 10.95 -3.23
CA LYS A 83 -23.76 12.13 -4.07
C LYS A 83 -23.34 13.31 -3.21
N PHE A 84 -22.17 13.87 -3.52
CA PHE A 84 -21.72 15.16 -3.01
C PHE A 84 -20.79 15.84 -4.01
N GLY A 85 -20.94 17.17 -4.14
CA GLY A 85 -20.27 17.91 -5.19
C GLY A 85 -20.79 17.59 -6.60
N PRO A 86 -20.02 17.93 -7.64
CA PRO A 86 -20.37 17.71 -9.03
C PRO A 86 -20.36 16.21 -9.39
N ASN A 87 -20.98 15.86 -10.51
CA ASN A 87 -21.04 14.47 -10.96
C ASN A 87 -19.67 13.91 -11.41
N GLN A 88 -18.79 14.79 -11.92
CA GLN A 88 -17.49 14.42 -12.45
C GLN A 88 -16.54 13.93 -11.37
N TYR A 89 -15.59 13.10 -11.76
CA TYR A 89 -14.46 12.71 -10.89
C TYR A 89 -13.66 13.95 -10.47
N LEU A 90 -13.40 14.09 -9.19
CA LEU A 90 -12.59 15.17 -8.61
C LEU A 90 -11.36 14.60 -7.91
N ARG A 91 -10.25 15.32 -8.07
CA ARG A 91 -9.06 15.09 -7.23
C ARG A 91 -9.38 15.43 -5.77
N LYS A 92 -8.72 14.75 -4.84
CA LYS A 92 -8.95 14.92 -3.38
C LYS A 92 -8.81 16.37 -2.90
N GLU A 93 -7.92 17.16 -3.52
CA GLU A 93 -7.71 18.55 -3.15
C GLU A 93 -8.96 19.43 -3.42
N LEU A 94 -9.87 18.98 -4.28
CA LEU A 94 -11.09 19.69 -4.66
C LEU A 94 -12.34 19.23 -3.90
N LEU A 95 -12.24 18.24 -3.01
CA LEU A 95 -13.39 17.70 -2.28
C LEU A 95 -13.80 18.55 -1.07
N TRP A 96 -12.90 19.34 -0.50
CA TRP A 96 -13.10 20.08 0.74
C TRP A 96 -14.40 20.88 0.83
N PRO A 97 -14.84 21.62 -0.20
CA PRO A 97 -16.08 22.42 -0.14
C PRO A 97 -17.35 21.58 0.03
N TYR A 98 -17.31 20.29 -0.28
CA TYR A 98 -18.48 19.41 -0.32
C TYR A 98 -18.60 18.46 0.88
N LEU A 99 -17.59 18.42 1.76
CA LEU A 99 -17.53 17.43 2.85
C LEU A 99 -18.60 17.67 3.93
N ASP A 100 -19.04 18.90 4.15
CA ASP A 100 -20.10 19.19 5.11
C ASP A 100 -21.44 18.64 4.62
N HIS A 101 -21.81 18.92 3.38
CA HIS A 101 -23.03 18.38 2.78
C HIS A 101 -23.01 16.84 2.75
N PHE A 102 -21.85 16.25 2.48
CA PHE A 102 -21.68 14.79 2.55
C PHE A 102 -21.92 14.26 3.97
N THR A 103 -21.39 14.94 4.98
CA THR A 103 -21.61 14.57 6.40
C THR A 103 -23.09 14.60 6.76
N GLU A 104 -23.82 15.63 6.34
CA GLU A 104 -25.28 15.74 6.55
C GLU A 104 -26.06 14.61 5.89
N SER A 105 -25.64 14.23 4.67
CA SER A 105 -26.24 13.09 3.95
C SER A 105 -26.03 11.78 4.71
N LEU A 106 -24.85 11.53 5.29
CA LEU A 106 -24.57 10.36 6.12
C LEU A 106 -25.38 10.38 7.43
N ILE A 107 -25.46 11.53 8.08
CA ILE A 107 -26.30 11.70 9.28
C ILE A 107 -27.74 11.33 8.97
N SER A 108 -28.28 11.85 7.87
CA SER A 108 -29.66 11.58 7.43
C SER A 108 -29.87 10.10 7.10
N TYR A 109 -28.89 9.43 6.52
CA TYR A 109 -28.91 8.00 6.28
C TYR A 109 -28.98 7.20 7.59
N TYR A 110 -28.10 7.49 8.57
CA TYR A 110 -28.05 6.78 9.83
C TYR A 110 -29.18 7.15 10.83
N LYS A 111 -29.97 8.18 10.58
CA LYS A 111 -31.24 8.37 11.28
C LYS A 111 -32.27 7.28 10.98
N LYS A 112 -32.19 6.70 9.77
CA LYS A 112 -33.14 5.69 9.26
C LYS A 112 -32.57 4.28 9.24
N ASN A 113 -31.27 4.13 9.46
CA ASN A 113 -30.56 2.85 9.38
C ASN A 113 -29.82 2.54 10.67
N LYS A 114 -29.52 1.27 10.91
CA LYS A 114 -28.79 0.82 12.09
C LYS A 114 -27.38 1.42 12.10
N LYS A 115 -27.01 2.04 13.23
CA LYS A 115 -25.68 2.64 13.42
C LYS A 115 -24.58 1.58 13.39
N PRO A 116 -23.35 1.96 12.91
CA PRO A 116 -22.18 1.11 13.06
C PRO A 116 -21.74 1.06 14.52
N ASN A 117 -20.94 0.07 14.91
CA ASN A 117 -20.25 0.03 16.19
C ASN A 117 -18.98 0.88 16.17
N PHE A 118 -18.31 0.97 15.02
CA PHE A 118 -17.07 1.71 14.82
C PHE A 118 -17.06 2.43 13.47
N ILE A 119 -16.43 3.62 13.46
CA ILE A 119 -16.14 4.38 12.24
C ILE A 119 -14.63 4.36 12.04
N HIS A 120 -14.17 3.91 10.87
CA HIS A 120 -12.77 3.98 10.47
C HIS A 120 -12.61 4.93 9.29
N ALA A 121 -11.92 6.04 9.53
CA ALA A 121 -11.68 7.05 8.52
C ALA A 121 -10.27 6.90 7.92
N HIS A 122 -10.21 6.86 6.59
CA HIS A 122 -8.99 6.69 5.82
C HIS A 122 -8.60 7.98 5.11
N TYR A 123 -7.53 8.63 5.57
CA TYR A 123 -7.03 9.92 5.09
C TYR A 123 -7.76 11.15 5.67
N ALA A 124 -7.23 12.34 5.40
CA ALA A 124 -7.64 13.60 6.01
C ALA A 124 -9.08 14.02 5.69
N ASP A 125 -9.55 13.82 4.45
CA ASP A 125 -10.92 14.15 4.03
C ASP A 125 -11.95 13.25 4.73
N ALA A 126 -11.69 11.96 4.80
CA ALA A 126 -12.49 11.00 5.55
C ALA A 126 -12.41 11.27 7.06
N GLY A 127 -11.23 11.64 7.59
CA GLY A 127 -11.04 12.05 8.97
C GLY A 127 -11.94 13.22 9.35
N TYR A 128 -11.99 14.26 8.50
CA TYR A 128 -12.86 15.42 8.71
C TYR A 128 -14.34 15.04 8.86
N VAL A 129 -14.83 14.17 7.98
CA VAL A 129 -16.20 13.65 8.02
C VAL A 129 -16.39 12.74 9.24
N GLY A 130 -15.42 11.86 9.49
CA GLY A 130 -15.44 10.89 10.60
C GLY A 130 -15.59 11.55 11.95
N VAL A 131 -14.90 12.66 12.23
CA VAL A 131 -15.02 13.43 13.47
C VAL A 131 -16.45 13.91 13.71
N LYS A 132 -17.09 14.50 12.70
CA LYS A 132 -18.46 15.01 12.82
C LYS A 132 -19.48 13.88 12.99
N LEU A 133 -19.30 12.82 12.20
CA LEU A 133 -20.20 11.67 12.21
C LEU A 133 -20.09 10.88 13.52
N SER A 134 -18.88 10.63 14.02
CA SER A 134 -18.61 9.97 15.31
C SER A 134 -19.26 10.72 16.47
N LYS A 135 -19.09 12.04 16.51
CA LYS A 135 -19.72 12.88 17.53
C LYS A 135 -21.25 12.80 17.49
N TYR A 136 -21.85 12.84 16.29
CA TYR A 136 -23.30 12.78 16.13
C TYR A 136 -23.87 11.40 16.50
N LEU A 137 -23.25 10.32 16.03
CA LEU A 137 -23.70 8.95 16.26
C LEU A 137 -23.32 8.43 17.66
N LYS A 138 -22.39 9.10 18.33
CA LYS A 138 -21.75 8.66 19.59
C LYS A 138 -21.10 7.28 19.44
N VAL A 139 -20.26 7.14 18.43
CA VAL A 139 -19.55 5.89 18.06
C VAL A 139 -18.05 6.17 17.99
N PRO A 140 -17.19 5.25 18.46
CA PRO A 140 -15.75 5.42 18.40
C PRO A 140 -15.22 5.68 16.99
N LEU A 141 -14.19 6.55 16.89
CA LEU A 141 -13.50 6.90 15.66
C LEU A 141 -12.11 6.30 15.63
N ILE A 142 -11.83 5.52 14.59
CA ILE A 142 -10.52 5.00 14.25
C ILE A 142 -10.00 5.80 13.05
N PHE A 143 -8.71 6.11 13.03
CA PHE A 143 -8.10 6.89 11.97
C PHE A 143 -6.84 6.23 11.41
N THR A 144 -6.71 6.18 10.08
CA THR A 144 -5.48 5.85 9.36
C THR A 144 -5.16 6.95 8.36
N GLY A 145 -4.02 7.62 8.52
CA GLY A 145 -3.63 8.76 7.67
C GLY A 145 -3.16 8.38 6.26
N HIS A 146 -2.61 7.17 6.06
CA HIS A 146 -1.99 6.64 4.82
C HIS A 146 -0.84 7.49 4.27
N SER A 147 -0.92 8.77 4.37
CA SER A 147 0.14 9.76 4.21
C SER A 147 -0.28 11.02 4.98
N LEU A 148 0.68 11.80 5.44
CA LEU A 148 0.40 12.94 6.30
C LEU A 148 0.79 14.27 5.64
N GLY A 149 -0.01 15.31 5.88
CA GLY A 149 0.12 16.62 5.24
C GLY A 149 1.40 17.35 5.62
N ARG A 150 1.82 17.28 6.89
CA ARG A 150 3.07 17.92 7.35
C ARG A 150 4.29 17.32 6.66
N GLU A 151 4.39 16.00 6.60
CA GLU A 151 5.47 15.31 5.91
C GLU A 151 5.44 15.55 4.39
N LYS A 152 4.24 15.56 3.78
CA LYS A 152 4.09 15.92 2.36
C LYS A 152 4.56 17.36 2.11
N LYS A 153 4.18 18.31 2.96
CA LYS A 153 4.59 19.72 2.85
C LYS A 153 6.11 19.85 2.93
N ARG A 154 6.74 19.23 3.93
CA ARG A 154 8.20 19.22 4.09
C ARG A 154 8.90 18.73 2.82
N LYS A 155 8.52 17.54 2.33
CA LYS A 155 9.11 16.96 1.11
C LYS A 155 8.92 17.83 -0.13
N LEU A 156 7.81 18.52 -0.28
CA LEU A 156 7.55 19.42 -1.41
C LEU A 156 8.43 20.68 -1.32
N ILE A 157 8.65 21.21 -0.11
CA ILE A 157 9.61 22.32 0.10
C ILE A 157 11.03 21.87 -0.27
N ASP A 158 11.45 20.67 0.16
CA ASP A 158 12.76 20.09 -0.17
C ASP A 158 12.98 19.93 -1.69
N THR A 159 11.89 19.86 -2.48
CA THR A 159 11.95 19.83 -3.96
C THR A 159 11.93 21.24 -4.59
N GLY A 160 11.97 22.32 -3.79
CA GLY A 160 12.02 23.70 -4.27
C GLY A 160 10.68 24.38 -4.49
N LEU A 161 9.55 23.75 -4.12
CA LEU A 161 8.24 24.40 -4.20
C LEU A 161 8.05 25.41 -3.07
N THR A 162 7.54 26.58 -3.40
CA THR A 162 7.15 27.58 -2.40
C THR A 162 5.88 27.18 -1.65
N THR A 163 5.70 27.70 -0.44
CA THR A 163 4.49 27.44 0.36
C THR A 163 3.22 27.84 -0.38
N ASN A 164 3.23 28.94 -1.16
CA ASN A 164 2.07 29.38 -1.93
C ASN A 164 1.75 28.42 -3.08
N GLN A 165 2.76 27.88 -3.77
CA GLN A 165 2.56 26.87 -4.82
C GLN A 165 1.98 25.58 -4.22
N ILE A 166 2.50 25.16 -3.07
CA ILE A 166 2.02 23.97 -2.35
C ILE A 166 0.55 24.15 -1.93
N GLU A 167 0.19 25.32 -1.39
CA GLU A 167 -1.21 25.60 -1.00
C GLU A 167 -2.15 25.56 -2.19
N LYS A 168 -1.78 26.24 -3.29
CA LYS A 168 -2.57 26.28 -4.53
C LYS A 168 -2.79 24.88 -5.14
N LEU A 169 -1.76 24.04 -5.12
CA LEU A 169 -1.80 22.70 -5.74
C LEU A 169 -2.45 21.63 -4.87
N TYR A 170 -2.33 21.73 -3.53
CA TYR A 170 -2.62 20.63 -2.62
C TYR A 170 -3.58 20.97 -1.49
N SER A 171 -4.03 22.23 -1.37
CA SER A 171 -4.88 22.70 -0.24
C SER A 171 -4.32 22.22 1.11
N ILE A 172 -2.97 22.33 1.25
CA ILE A 172 -2.22 21.64 2.30
C ILE A 172 -2.58 22.11 3.69
N ARG A 173 -2.98 23.38 3.86
CA ARG A 173 -3.41 23.94 5.14
C ARG A 173 -4.69 23.27 5.62
N LYS A 174 -5.72 23.22 4.78
CA LYS A 174 -7.00 22.54 5.10
C LYS A 174 -6.78 21.09 5.47
N ARG A 175 -5.89 20.42 4.73
CA ARG A 175 -5.54 19.04 5.00
C ARG A 175 -4.91 18.88 6.39
N ILE A 176 -3.89 19.67 6.75
CA ILE A 176 -3.22 19.62 8.05
C ILE A 176 -4.18 19.96 9.19
N GLU A 177 -5.05 20.98 9.01
CA GLU A 177 -6.09 21.32 9.98
C GLU A 177 -7.08 20.17 10.22
N ALA A 178 -7.48 19.48 9.16
CA ALA A 178 -8.35 18.30 9.26
C ALA A 178 -7.64 17.14 9.98
N GLU A 179 -6.37 16.89 9.69
CA GLU A 179 -5.56 15.89 10.39
C GLU A 179 -5.40 16.20 11.87
N GLU A 180 -5.11 17.47 12.26
CA GLU A 180 -5.05 17.89 13.67
C GLU A 180 -6.38 17.63 14.40
N LYS A 181 -7.51 18.04 13.81
CA LYS A 181 -8.83 17.80 14.38
C LYS A 181 -9.15 16.31 14.50
N THR A 182 -8.75 15.53 13.51
CA THR A 182 -8.98 14.08 13.50
C THR A 182 -8.15 13.39 14.57
N LEU A 183 -6.85 13.70 14.67
CA LEU A 183 -5.95 13.15 15.69
C LEU A 183 -6.37 13.49 17.12
N LYS A 184 -6.90 14.71 17.34
CA LYS A 184 -7.47 15.11 18.62
C LYS A 184 -8.68 14.23 18.99
N SER A 185 -9.55 13.95 18.03
CA SER A 185 -10.87 13.33 18.25
C SER A 185 -10.87 11.81 18.10
N ALA A 186 -9.92 11.23 17.36
CA ALA A 186 -9.83 9.79 17.18
C ALA A 186 -9.54 9.10 18.52
N ASP A 187 -10.20 7.97 18.75
CA ASP A 187 -9.96 7.09 19.89
C ASP A 187 -8.71 6.23 19.64
N ILE A 188 -8.56 5.75 18.40
CA ILE A 188 -7.42 4.94 17.96
C ILE A 188 -6.86 5.53 16.67
N VAL A 189 -5.53 5.56 16.56
CA VAL A 189 -4.78 5.89 15.35
C VAL A 189 -4.02 4.65 14.89
N VAL A 190 -4.39 4.08 13.75
CA VAL A 190 -3.70 2.93 13.17
C VAL A 190 -2.55 3.42 12.29
N THR A 191 -1.35 2.93 12.56
CA THR A 191 -0.13 3.21 11.78
C THR A 191 0.43 1.91 11.20
N SER A 192 1.13 2.00 10.07
CA SER A 192 1.71 0.82 9.42
C SER A 192 3.05 0.40 10.05
N THR A 193 3.78 1.35 10.63
CA THR A 193 5.11 1.16 11.21
C THR A 193 5.31 2.03 12.46
N ASN A 194 6.25 1.61 13.32
CA ASN A 194 6.69 2.45 14.44
C ASN A 194 7.33 3.76 13.95
N GLN A 195 8.10 3.73 12.87
CA GLN A 195 8.70 4.92 12.30
C GLN A 195 7.64 5.94 11.85
N GLU A 196 6.55 5.49 11.25
CA GLU A 196 5.42 6.37 10.89
C GLU A 196 4.86 7.07 12.13
N SER A 197 4.58 6.32 13.20
CA SER A 197 4.08 6.87 14.47
C SER A 197 5.05 7.89 15.08
N VAL A 198 6.32 7.53 15.23
CA VAL A 198 7.32 8.33 15.95
C VAL A 198 7.80 9.54 15.15
N ILE A 199 7.91 9.44 13.81
CA ILE A 199 8.47 10.53 12.99
C ILE A 199 7.39 11.37 12.31
N GLN A 200 6.34 10.76 11.78
CA GLN A 200 5.36 11.51 10.99
C GLN A 200 4.21 12.04 11.84
N TYR A 201 3.60 11.19 12.66
CA TYR A 201 2.48 11.61 13.50
C TYR A 201 2.92 12.52 14.65
N SER A 202 4.13 12.36 15.18
CA SER A 202 4.68 13.24 16.24
C SER A 202 4.85 14.70 15.81
N GLN A 203 4.80 14.99 14.50
CA GLN A 203 4.79 16.36 14.00
C GLN A 203 3.48 17.09 14.29
N TYR A 204 2.41 16.40 14.72
CA TYR A 204 1.09 16.99 15.02
C TYR A 204 0.95 17.24 16.49
N SER A 205 0.58 18.48 16.85
CA SER A 205 0.39 18.88 18.26
C SER A 205 -0.78 18.16 18.93
N SER A 206 -1.76 17.73 18.16
CA SER A 206 -2.94 16.99 18.64
C SER A 206 -2.72 15.47 18.67
N PHE A 207 -1.56 14.98 18.25
CA PHE A 207 -1.26 13.56 18.30
C PHE A 207 -0.92 13.10 19.71
N SER A 208 -1.46 11.97 20.09
CA SER A 208 -1.24 11.33 21.39
C SER A 208 -0.69 9.93 21.18
N PRO A 209 0.58 9.65 21.56
CA PRO A 209 1.23 8.38 21.26
C PRO A 209 0.51 7.14 21.79
N HIS A 210 -0.18 7.25 22.93
CA HIS A 210 -0.92 6.12 23.49
C HIS A 210 -2.10 5.65 22.62
N LYS A 211 -2.65 6.55 21.78
CA LYS A 211 -3.69 6.21 20.79
C LYS A 211 -3.13 5.50 19.57
N ALA A 212 -1.82 5.56 19.32
CA ALA A 212 -1.19 4.94 18.18
C ALA A 212 -1.04 3.43 18.37
N LYS A 213 -1.55 2.67 17.39
CA LYS A 213 -1.43 1.22 17.35
C LYS A 213 -0.79 0.83 16.03
N VAL A 214 0.34 0.15 16.11
CA VAL A 214 1.07 -0.29 14.91
C VAL A 214 0.46 -1.61 14.43
N ILE A 215 -0.28 -1.55 13.33
CA ILE A 215 -0.94 -2.69 12.70
C ILE A 215 -0.53 -2.69 11.23
N PRO A 216 0.53 -3.43 10.86
CA PRO A 216 1.02 -3.48 9.49
C PRO A 216 -0.03 -4.02 8.53
N PRO A 217 -0.14 -3.49 7.29
CA PRO A 217 -1.02 -4.05 6.26
C PRO A 217 -0.63 -5.48 5.90
N GLY A 218 -1.59 -6.23 5.38
CA GLY A 218 -1.41 -7.60 4.94
C GLY A 218 -1.11 -7.73 3.45
N VAL A 219 -0.71 -8.93 3.04
CA VAL A 219 -0.61 -9.38 1.65
C VAL A 219 -1.72 -10.38 1.37
N ASP A 220 -2.26 -10.34 0.15
CA ASP A 220 -3.18 -11.35 -0.36
C ASP A 220 -2.40 -12.61 -0.79
N HIS A 221 -2.37 -13.63 0.06
CA HIS A 221 -1.70 -14.90 -0.22
C HIS A 221 -2.37 -15.75 -1.31
N LYS A 222 -3.62 -15.46 -1.68
CA LYS A 222 -4.26 -16.12 -2.82
C LYS A 222 -3.67 -15.63 -4.13
N LYS A 223 -3.21 -14.39 -4.17
CA LYS A 223 -2.61 -13.74 -5.33
C LYS A 223 -1.08 -13.86 -5.31
N PHE A 224 -0.45 -13.63 -4.17
CA PHE A 224 1.00 -13.66 -3.99
C PHE A 224 1.40 -14.91 -3.21
N HIS A 225 1.83 -15.94 -3.91
CA HIS A 225 2.26 -17.23 -3.37
C HIS A 225 3.47 -17.76 -4.16
N HIS A 226 4.20 -18.71 -3.63
CA HIS A 226 5.42 -19.23 -4.22
C HIS A 226 5.21 -20.34 -5.28
N PHE A 227 4.00 -20.87 -5.42
CA PHE A 227 3.70 -21.84 -6.46
C PHE A 227 3.64 -21.14 -7.83
N HIS A 228 4.38 -21.64 -8.80
CA HIS A 228 4.42 -21.12 -10.17
C HIS A 228 4.01 -22.17 -11.20
N SER A 229 3.49 -21.72 -12.33
CA SER A 229 3.15 -22.58 -13.44
C SER A 229 4.14 -22.37 -14.60
N THR A 230 4.31 -23.40 -15.43
CA THR A 230 5.12 -23.33 -16.65
C THR A 230 4.58 -22.32 -17.66
N THR A 231 3.25 -22.18 -17.75
CA THR A 231 2.57 -21.22 -18.64
C THR A 231 2.88 -19.77 -18.24
N GLU A 232 2.78 -19.43 -16.93
CA GLU A 232 3.15 -18.09 -16.45
C GLU A 232 4.63 -17.79 -16.74
N THR A 233 5.50 -18.77 -16.54
CA THR A 233 6.94 -18.63 -16.80
C THR A 233 7.21 -18.30 -18.26
N ALA A 234 6.59 -19.03 -19.20
CA ALA A 234 6.74 -18.79 -20.63
C ALA A 234 6.22 -17.41 -21.06
N GLU A 235 5.13 -16.95 -20.48
CA GLU A 235 4.57 -15.60 -20.74
C GLU A 235 5.57 -14.50 -20.34
N ILE A 236 6.17 -14.61 -19.15
CA ILE A 236 7.16 -13.65 -18.68
C ILE A 236 8.45 -13.74 -19.50
N ASP A 237 8.91 -14.95 -19.89
CA ASP A 237 10.05 -15.11 -20.78
C ASP A 237 9.85 -14.40 -22.13
N ASN A 238 8.67 -14.53 -22.71
CA ASN A 238 8.32 -13.83 -23.95
C ASN A 238 8.33 -12.30 -23.78
N MET A 239 7.89 -11.79 -22.62
CA MET A 239 7.96 -10.36 -22.29
C MET A 239 9.41 -9.87 -22.18
N MET A 240 10.34 -10.69 -21.68
CA MET A 240 11.75 -10.32 -21.47
C MET A 240 12.62 -10.52 -22.71
N LYS A 241 12.25 -11.45 -23.60
CA LYS A 241 13.02 -11.82 -24.78
C LYS A 241 13.51 -10.65 -25.65
N PRO A 242 12.73 -9.57 -25.89
CA PRO A 242 13.19 -8.45 -26.71
C PRO A 242 14.35 -7.65 -26.09
N PHE A 243 14.62 -7.82 -24.80
CA PHE A 243 15.57 -7.00 -24.04
C PHE A 243 16.84 -7.76 -23.63
N LEU A 244 16.77 -9.07 -23.48
CA LEU A 244 17.82 -9.87 -22.84
C LEU A 244 18.48 -10.82 -23.85
N LYS A 245 19.82 -10.81 -23.87
CA LYS A 245 20.62 -11.79 -24.65
C LYS A 245 20.54 -13.19 -24.06
N ASP A 246 20.44 -13.28 -22.73
CA ASP A 246 20.33 -14.54 -21.99
C ASP A 246 19.32 -14.34 -20.84
N SER A 247 18.09 -14.81 -21.04
CA SER A 247 17.00 -14.67 -20.06
C SER A 247 17.07 -15.69 -18.91
N THR A 248 18.02 -16.63 -18.95
CA THR A 248 18.15 -17.67 -17.92
C THR A 248 18.86 -17.18 -16.65
N LYS A 249 19.60 -16.08 -16.75
CA LYS A 249 20.32 -15.51 -15.60
C LYS A 249 19.38 -15.05 -14.49
N PRO A 250 19.78 -15.20 -13.21
CA PRO A 250 19.04 -14.67 -12.08
C PRO A 250 18.71 -13.19 -12.24
N PRO A 251 17.44 -12.76 -12.12
CA PRO A 251 17.07 -11.38 -12.27
C PRO A 251 17.24 -10.59 -10.96
N LEU A 252 17.72 -9.37 -11.07
CA LEU A 252 17.52 -8.30 -10.09
C LEU A 252 16.23 -7.57 -10.51
N LEU A 253 15.14 -7.85 -9.83
CA LEU A 253 13.81 -7.38 -10.21
C LEU A 253 13.43 -6.13 -9.41
N THR A 254 12.98 -5.08 -10.09
CA THR A 254 12.37 -3.89 -9.49
C THR A 254 10.99 -3.65 -10.09
N ILE A 255 9.98 -3.47 -9.23
CA ILE A 255 8.62 -3.11 -9.63
C ILE A 255 8.23 -1.82 -8.92
N SER A 256 8.06 -0.73 -9.65
CA SER A 256 7.70 0.56 -9.08
C SER A 256 7.17 1.54 -10.14
N ARG A 257 6.73 2.73 -9.71
CA ARG A 257 6.49 3.84 -10.63
C ARG A 257 7.82 4.52 -10.99
N ALA A 258 7.93 5.02 -12.23
CA ALA A 258 9.07 5.81 -12.68
C ALA A 258 9.01 7.23 -12.10
N VAL A 259 9.37 7.40 -10.83
CA VAL A 259 9.43 8.71 -10.15
C VAL A 259 10.74 8.86 -9.40
N ARG A 260 11.25 10.09 -9.23
CA ARG A 260 12.58 10.37 -8.66
C ARG A 260 12.82 9.66 -7.33
N ARG A 261 11.84 9.67 -6.42
CA ARG A 261 11.98 9.02 -5.10
C ARG A 261 12.20 7.52 -5.15
N LYS A 262 11.90 6.85 -6.28
CA LYS A 262 12.16 5.41 -6.47
C LYS A 262 13.59 5.10 -6.91
N ASN A 263 14.39 6.12 -7.18
CA ASN A 263 15.84 6.06 -7.30
C ASN A 263 16.38 5.01 -8.30
N ILE A 264 15.64 4.77 -9.38
CA ILE A 264 16.00 3.74 -10.39
C ILE A 264 17.35 4.02 -11.07
N PRO A 265 17.72 5.27 -11.44
CA PRO A 265 19.02 5.53 -12.04
C PRO A 265 20.19 5.06 -11.16
N SER A 266 20.15 5.27 -9.83
CA SER A 266 21.19 4.79 -8.92
C SER A 266 21.33 3.27 -8.90
N LEU A 267 20.22 2.54 -9.00
CA LEU A 267 20.26 1.07 -9.13
C LEU A 267 20.95 0.64 -10.43
N ILE A 268 20.63 1.30 -11.56
CA ILE A 268 21.25 0.98 -12.86
C ILE A 268 22.73 1.32 -12.81
N GLU A 269 23.10 2.42 -12.17
CA GLU A 269 24.51 2.82 -12.00
C GLU A 269 25.29 1.81 -11.16
N ALA A 270 24.76 1.41 -10.01
CA ALA A 270 25.37 0.36 -9.17
C ALA A 270 25.55 -0.97 -9.92
N TYR A 271 24.54 -1.37 -10.71
CA TYR A 271 24.60 -2.52 -11.59
C TYR A 271 25.66 -2.37 -12.69
N GLY A 272 25.70 -1.22 -13.36
CA GLY A 272 26.65 -0.89 -14.44
C GLY A 272 28.10 -0.86 -14.00
N ARG A 273 28.38 -0.41 -12.76
CA ARG A 273 29.72 -0.40 -12.16
C ARG A 273 30.25 -1.79 -11.78
N SER A 274 29.43 -2.86 -11.80
CA SER A 274 29.84 -4.20 -11.39
C SER A 274 29.95 -5.17 -12.57
N GLU A 275 31.14 -5.58 -12.93
CA GLU A 275 31.38 -6.63 -13.92
C GLU A 275 30.79 -7.99 -13.47
N LYS A 276 30.80 -8.25 -12.16
CA LYS A 276 30.24 -9.47 -11.58
C LYS A 276 28.73 -9.54 -11.78
N LEU A 277 28.00 -8.45 -11.51
CA LEU A 277 26.56 -8.39 -11.72
C LEU A 277 26.20 -8.51 -13.21
N LYS A 278 26.85 -7.73 -14.08
CA LYS A 278 26.66 -7.78 -15.55
C LYS A 278 26.89 -9.17 -16.14
N ARG A 279 27.80 -9.96 -15.59
CA ARG A 279 28.09 -11.31 -16.03
C ARG A 279 27.08 -12.33 -15.50
N LYS A 280 26.64 -12.20 -14.23
CA LYS A 280 25.87 -13.24 -13.53
C LYS A 280 24.36 -13.01 -13.51
N THR A 281 23.88 -11.80 -13.76
CA THR A 281 22.47 -11.43 -13.58
C THR A 281 21.93 -10.62 -14.74
N ASN A 282 20.60 -10.46 -14.76
CA ASN A 282 19.91 -9.44 -15.55
C ASN A 282 19.24 -8.43 -14.62
N LEU A 283 19.09 -7.18 -15.06
CA LEU A 283 18.33 -6.16 -14.37
C LEU A 283 16.95 -6.00 -15.02
N ILE A 284 15.89 -6.18 -14.24
CA ILE A 284 14.49 -6.13 -14.72
C ILE A 284 13.77 -4.97 -14.08
N LEU A 285 13.30 -4.04 -14.90
CA LEU A 285 12.67 -2.79 -14.48
C LEU A 285 11.22 -2.73 -14.94
N ILE A 286 10.28 -3.03 -14.06
CA ILE A 286 8.83 -2.91 -14.31
C ILE A 286 8.38 -1.55 -13.76
N LEU A 287 8.28 -0.55 -14.65
CA LEU A 287 8.14 0.86 -14.27
C LEU A 287 6.76 1.45 -14.63
N GLY A 288 5.72 0.63 -14.56
CA GLY A 288 4.37 1.01 -14.98
C GLY A 288 4.17 0.87 -16.49
N CYS A 289 2.97 1.25 -16.97
CA CYS A 289 2.63 1.17 -18.38
C CYS A 289 2.85 2.51 -19.07
N ARG A 290 3.38 2.49 -20.30
CA ARG A 290 3.56 3.68 -21.14
C ARG A 290 3.34 3.34 -22.62
N GLU A 291 2.82 4.27 -23.36
CA GLU A 291 2.78 4.18 -24.83
C GLU A 291 4.10 4.65 -25.43
N SER A 292 4.53 5.85 -25.03
CA SER A 292 5.84 6.42 -25.37
C SER A 292 6.30 7.35 -24.24
N THR A 293 7.61 7.62 -24.18
CA THR A 293 8.15 8.58 -23.21
C THR A 293 7.68 10.01 -23.48
N SER A 294 7.35 10.35 -24.72
CA SER A 294 6.84 11.68 -25.09
C SER A 294 5.49 12.02 -24.45
N LYS A 295 4.67 10.99 -24.14
CA LYS A 295 3.33 11.16 -23.52
C LYS A 295 3.35 11.16 -21.97
N LEU A 296 4.50 10.94 -21.36
CA LEU A 296 4.65 10.95 -19.91
C LEU A 296 4.65 12.38 -19.35
N ASP A 297 4.34 12.54 -18.06
CA ASP A 297 4.52 13.81 -17.38
C ASP A 297 6.02 14.20 -17.30
N PRO A 298 6.35 15.48 -17.06
CA PRO A 298 7.73 15.96 -17.08
C PRO A 298 8.66 15.20 -16.12
N GLN A 299 8.19 14.86 -14.91
CA GLN A 299 8.99 14.12 -13.92
C GLN A 299 9.31 12.70 -14.38
N GLN A 300 8.33 12.02 -14.95
CA GLN A 300 8.54 10.68 -15.49
C GLN A 300 9.46 10.69 -16.72
N LYS A 301 9.33 11.71 -17.60
CA LYS A 301 10.25 11.90 -18.75
C LYS A 301 11.69 11.99 -18.29
N ASP A 302 11.96 12.82 -17.29
CA ASP A 302 13.28 13.02 -16.71
C ASP A 302 13.86 11.71 -16.14
N VAL A 303 13.05 10.94 -15.41
CA VAL A 303 13.47 9.63 -14.89
C VAL A 303 13.81 8.66 -16.02
N PHE A 304 12.98 8.58 -17.07
CA PHE A 304 13.28 7.69 -18.20
C PHE A 304 14.49 8.15 -19.01
N HIS A 305 14.70 9.45 -19.16
CA HIS A 305 15.90 10.01 -19.78
C HIS A 305 17.17 9.54 -19.04
N ASN A 306 17.20 9.73 -17.73
CA ASN A 306 18.33 9.28 -16.91
C ASN A 306 18.54 7.75 -16.94
N ILE A 307 17.45 6.98 -17.02
CA ILE A 307 17.53 5.50 -17.19
C ILE A 307 18.25 5.16 -18.49
N PHE A 308 17.84 5.76 -19.61
CA PHE A 308 18.42 5.47 -20.92
C PHE A 308 19.87 5.95 -21.02
N GLU A 309 20.19 7.15 -20.52
CA GLU A 309 21.56 7.63 -20.44
C GLU A 309 22.47 6.69 -19.62
N THR A 310 21.96 6.18 -18.50
CA THR A 310 22.77 5.29 -17.64
C THR A 310 22.96 3.91 -18.30
N ILE A 311 21.95 3.40 -19.01
CA ILE A 311 22.05 2.16 -19.80
C ILE A 311 23.12 2.30 -20.90
N ASP A 312 23.11 3.43 -21.60
CA ASP A 312 24.08 3.73 -22.66
C ASP A 312 25.48 3.89 -22.09
N LYS A 313 25.66 4.74 -21.06
CA LYS A 313 26.92 5.00 -20.38
C LYS A 313 27.69 3.71 -19.98
N TYR A 314 26.95 2.70 -19.50
CA TYR A 314 27.53 1.44 -19.03
C TYR A 314 27.42 0.29 -20.02
N ASN A 315 26.97 0.54 -21.27
CA ASN A 315 26.77 -0.45 -22.34
C ASN A 315 25.98 -1.68 -21.84
N LEU A 316 24.79 -1.44 -21.28
CA LEU A 316 23.96 -2.48 -20.65
C LEU A 316 22.97 -3.15 -21.62
N TYR A 317 23.18 -3.03 -22.92
CA TYR A 317 22.34 -3.63 -23.95
C TYR A 317 22.31 -5.16 -23.85
N GLY A 318 21.10 -5.72 -23.89
CA GLY A 318 20.89 -7.15 -23.71
C GLY A 318 21.04 -7.66 -22.27
N LYS A 319 21.11 -6.75 -21.27
CA LYS A 319 21.24 -7.06 -19.84
C LYS A 319 20.16 -6.40 -18.98
N VAL A 320 19.46 -5.39 -19.51
CA VAL A 320 18.41 -4.63 -18.80
C VAL A 320 17.11 -4.73 -19.57
N ALA A 321 16.06 -5.25 -18.92
CA ALA A 321 14.71 -5.28 -19.46
C ALA A 321 13.83 -4.19 -18.84
N TYR A 322 13.12 -3.43 -19.69
CA TYR A 322 12.22 -2.35 -19.28
C TYR A 322 10.95 -2.31 -20.13
N PRO A 323 10.10 -3.34 -20.07
CA PRO A 323 8.92 -3.47 -20.92
C PRO A 323 7.99 -2.25 -20.78
N LYS A 324 7.32 -1.92 -21.89
CA LYS A 324 6.41 -0.76 -21.95
C LYS A 324 5.08 -1.01 -21.27
N LYS A 325 4.63 -2.25 -21.24
CA LYS A 325 3.30 -2.65 -20.74
C LYS A 325 3.40 -3.95 -19.96
N HIS A 326 2.56 -4.08 -18.98
CA HIS A 326 2.28 -5.32 -18.25
C HIS A 326 0.84 -5.27 -17.74
N LEU A 327 0.24 -6.41 -17.53
CA LEU A 327 -1.08 -6.54 -16.91
C LEU A 327 -0.93 -6.63 -15.37
N PRO A 328 -1.89 -6.15 -14.59
CA PRO A 328 -1.88 -6.33 -13.13
C PRO A 328 -1.79 -7.80 -12.69
N SER A 329 -2.36 -8.72 -13.47
CA SER A 329 -2.28 -10.17 -13.25
C SER A 329 -0.88 -10.75 -13.43
N GLN A 330 0.00 -10.07 -14.20
CA GLN A 330 1.37 -10.51 -14.45
C GLN A 330 2.33 -10.14 -13.29
N ILE A 331 1.96 -9.25 -12.38
CA ILE A 331 2.81 -8.85 -11.27
C ILE A 331 3.17 -10.02 -10.35
N PRO A 332 2.23 -10.86 -9.88
CA PRO A 332 2.58 -12.04 -9.11
C PRO A 332 3.43 -13.05 -9.90
N ALA A 333 3.16 -13.23 -11.20
CA ALA A 333 3.95 -14.09 -12.07
C ALA A 333 5.39 -13.59 -12.23
N LEU A 334 5.63 -12.28 -12.29
CA LEU A 334 6.98 -11.68 -12.33
C LEU A 334 7.78 -11.99 -11.07
N TYR A 335 7.18 -11.91 -9.88
CA TYR A 335 7.85 -12.29 -8.63
C TYR A 335 8.20 -13.78 -8.62
N ARG A 336 7.24 -14.66 -8.96
CA ARG A 336 7.46 -16.12 -9.05
C ARG A 336 8.51 -16.48 -10.08
N TRP A 337 8.46 -15.87 -11.26
CA TRP A 337 9.45 -16.04 -12.32
C TRP A 337 10.85 -15.65 -11.86
N ALA A 338 10.98 -14.54 -11.13
CA ALA A 338 12.26 -14.11 -10.59
C ALA A 338 12.76 -15.07 -9.50
N ALA A 339 11.89 -15.54 -8.62
CA ALA A 339 12.23 -16.49 -7.57
C ALA A 339 12.68 -17.85 -8.14
N SER A 340 12.00 -18.38 -9.18
CA SER A 340 12.36 -19.66 -9.82
C SER A 340 13.75 -19.64 -10.47
N ARG A 341 14.28 -18.45 -10.77
CA ARG A 341 15.63 -18.24 -11.33
C ARG A 341 16.67 -17.84 -10.31
N GLY A 342 16.35 -17.90 -9.02
CA GLY A 342 17.28 -17.49 -7.96
C GLY A 342 17.56 -15.99 -7.95
N GLY A 343 16.60 -15.19 -8.43
CA GLY A 343 16.69 -13.73 -8.47
C GLY A 343 16.50 -13.08 -7.09
N VAL A 344 16.52 -11.75 -7.08
CA VAL A 344 16.32 -10.91 -5.88
C VAL A 344 15.43 -9.74 -6.24
N PHE A 345 14.51 -9.37 -5.35
CA PHE A 345 13.72 -8.15 -5.48
C PHE A 345 14.50 -6.97 -4.90
N VAL A 346 14.65 -5.91 -5.70
CA VAL A 346 15.38 -4.71 -5.29
C VAL A 346 14.45 -3.52 -5.20
N ASN A 347 14.38 -2.88 -4.02
CA ASN A 347 13.66 -1.62 -3.83
C ASN A 347 14.66 -0.52 -3.46
N PRO A 348 15.16 0.25 -4.45
CA PRO A 348 16.17 1.29 -4.22
C PRO A 348 15.57 2.64 -3.84
N ALA A 349 14.31 2.71 -3.39
CA ALA A 349 13.65 3.95 -3.06
C ALA A 349 14.41 4.73 -1.97
N LEU A 350 14.52 6.06 -2.12
CA LEU A 350 15.14 6.92 -1.11
C LEU A 350 14.46 6.82 0.25
N THR A 351 13.15 6.62 0.25
CA THR A 351 12.32 6.32 1.43
C THR A 351 11.19 5.38 1.00
N GLU A 352 10.97 4.31 1.74
CA GLU A 352 9.82 3.42 1.55
C GLU A 352 8.99 3.39 2.83
N PRO A 353 7.83 4.07 2.87
CA PRO A 353 7.04 4.18 4.10
C PRO A 353 6.66 2.84 4.72
N PHE A 354 6.27 1.87 3.91
CA PHE A 354 5.96 0.53 4.39
C PHE A 354 6.66 -0.56 3.55
N GLY A 355 6.34 -0.70 2.26
CA GLY A 355 6.96 -1.68 1.36
C GLY A 355 6.07 -2.88 1.01
N LEU A 356 4.81 -2.65 0.60
CA LEU A 356 3.93 -3.73 0.13
C LEU A 356 4.59 -4.61 -0.94
N THR A 357 5.33 -4.00 -1.87
CA THR A 357 6.06 -4.76 -2.92
C THR A 357 7.13 -5.70 -2.36
N LEU A 358 7.71 -5.38 -1.19
CA LEU A 358 8.65 -6.26 -0.49
C LEU A 358 7.93 -7.49 0.07
N LEU A 359 6.74 -7.29 0.64
CA LEU A 359 5.92 -8.38 1.17
C LEU A 359 5.39 -9.26 0.04
N GLU A 360 4.95 -8.67 -1.07
CA GLU A 360 4.50 -9.38 -2.27
C GLU A 360 5.61 -10.26 -2.84
N ALA A 361 6.82 -9.71 -3.00
CA ALA A 361 8.01 -10.44 -3.44
C ALA A 361 8.35 -11.59 -2.49
N SER A 362 8.40 -11.31 -1.18
CA SER A 362 8.72 -12.30 -0.15
C SER A 362 7.70 -13.42 -0.07
N SER A 363 6.42 -13.11 -0.22
CA SER A 363 5.32 -14.10 -0.27
C SER A 363 5.46 -15.05 -1.47
N CYS A 364 6.06 -14.56 -2.57
CA CYS A 364 6.39 -15.37 -3.74
C CYS A 364 7.76 -16.10 -3.62
N GLY A 365 8.42 -16.04 -2.46
CA GLY A 365 9.69 -16.69 -2.21
C GLY A 365 10.92 -15.95 -2.78
N LEU A 366 10.78 -14.67 -3.13
CA LEU A 366 11.85 -13.86 -3.67
C LEU A 366 12.53 -13.05 -2.55
N PRO A 367 13.82 -13.27 -2.24
CA PRO A 367 14.56 -12.47 -1.27
C PRO A 367 14.63 -10.99 -1.65
N ILE A 368 14.79 -10.12 -0.65
CA ILE A 368 14.76 -8.67 -0.85
C ILE A 368 16.11 -8.01 -0.62
N ILE A 369 16.38 -6.96 -1.39
CA ILE A 369 17.38 -5.92 -1.11
C ILE A 369 16.65 -4.58 -1.13
N SER A 370 16.72 -3.81 -0.05
CA SER A 370 15.92 -2.60 0.06
C SER A 370 16.65 -1.50 0.80
N THR A 371 16.15 -0.27 0.61
CA THR A 371 16.57 0.86 1.44
C THR A 371 16.48 0.55 2.92
N ASN A 372 17.38 1.13 3.68
CA ASN A 372 17.34 1.10 5.15
C ASN A 372 16.48 2.24 5.74
N ASP A 373 15.69 2.97 4.94
CA ASP A 373 14.81 4.06 5.39
C ASP A 373 13.33 3.68 5.25
N GLY A 374 12.65 3.60 6.39
CA GLY A 374 11.22 3.32 6.48
C GLY A 374 10.88 1.88 6.88
N GLY A 375 9.72 1.42 6.41
CA GLY A 375 9.14 0.10 6.72
C GLY A 375 9.98 -1.13 6.38
N PRO A 376 10.90 -1.08 5.39
CA PRO A 376 11.77 -2.23 5.10
C PRO A 376 12.56 -2.73 6.31
N LYS A 377 12.90 -1.85 7.26
CA LYS A 377 13.57 -2.26 8.51
C LYS A 377 12.71 -3.24 9.33
N GLU A 378 11.43 -2.93 9.48
CA GLU A 378 10.51 -3.80 10.23
C GLU A 378 10.23 -5.11 9.49
N ILE A 379 10.06 -5.05 8.16
CA ILE A 379 9.88 -6.25 7.33
C ILE A 379 11.10 -7.17 7.45
N ARG A 380 12.29 -6.64 7.25
CA ARG A 380 13.53 -7.41 7.32
C ARG A 380 13.75 -7.98 8.73
N SER A 381 13.46 -7.21 9.77
CA SER A 381 13.60 -7.66 11.18
C SER A 381 12.66 -8.82 11.52
N LYS A 382 11.43 -8.82 10.99
CA LYS A 382 10.43 -9.88 11.27
C LYS A 382 10.56 -11.09 10.35
N CYS A 383 11.01 -10.88 9.10
CA CYS A 383 11.06 -11.94 8.10
C CYS A 383 12.47 -12.49 7.86
N GLU A 384 13.53 -11.79 8.26
CA GLU A 384 14.94 -12.18 8.04
C GLU A 384 15.25 -12.64 6.61
N ASN A 385 14.65 -11.99 5.61
CA ASN A 385 14.50 -12.45 4.24
C ASN A 385 15.37 -11.70 3.22
N GLY A 386 16.45 -11.04 3.65
CA GLY A 386 17.32 -10.31 2.74
C GLY A 386 18.22 -9.27 3.39
N LEU A 387 18.59 -8.23 2.64
CA LEU A 387 19.54 -7.21 3.03
C LEU A 387 18.95 -5.80 2.95
N LEU A 388 19.44 -4.92 3.83
CA LEU A 388 19.16 -3.46 3.79
C LEU A 388 20.45 -2.73 3.41
N VAL A 389 20.31 -1.57 2.78
CA VAL A 389 21.41 -0.75 2.26
C VAL A 389 21.08 0.73 2.27
N ASP A 390 22.07 1.58 2.44
CA ASP A 390 21.96 3.01 2.09
C ASP A 390 21.99 3.15 0.57
N VAL A 391 20.81 3.37 -0.01
CA VAL A 391 20.62 3.48 -1.48
C VAL A 391 21.14 4.80 -2.05
N THR A 392 21.57 5.74 -1.23
CA THR A 392 22.24 6.98 -1.65
C THR A 392 23.73 6.77 -1.92
N ASN A 393 24.31 5.71 -1.33
CA ASN A 393 25.69 5.30 -1.56
C ASN A 393 25.76 4.22 -2.66
N ILE A 394 26.16 4.62 -3.87
CA ILE A 394 26.21 3.73 -5.04
C ILE A 394 27.16 2.54 -4.85
N ASP A 395 28.31 2.77 -4.19
CA ASP A 395 29.30 1.70 -4.00
C ASP A 395 28.86 0.69 -2.95
N GLU A 396 28.19 1.15 -1.89
CA GLU A 396 27.55 0.25 -0.93
C GLU A 396 26.41 -0.56 -1.60
N LEU A 397 25.57 0.10 -2.38
CA LEU A 397 24.49 -0.56 -3.14
C LEU A 397 25.05 -1.64 -4.06
N LYS A 398 26.12 -1.35 -4.81
CA LYS A 398 26.83 -2.33 -5.65
C LYS A 398 27.29 -3.56 -4.84
N VAL A 399 27.97 -3.33 -3.71
CA VAL A 399 28.47 -4.42 -2.86
C VAL A 399 27.33 -5.29 -2.32
N ILE A 400 26.26 -4.66 -1.87
CA ILE A 400 25.10 -5.39 -1.33
C ILE A 400 24.36 -6.18 -2.42
N LEU A 401 24.22 -5.63 -3.63
CA LEU A 401 23.67 -6.37 -4.79
C LEU A 401 24.52 -7.61 -5.10
N GLU A 402 25.86 -7.49 -5.12
CA GLU A 402 26.77 -8.61 -5.34
C GLU A 402 26.66 -9.67 -4.24
N LYS A 403 26.50 -9.26 -2.98
CA LYS A 403 26.31 -10.15 -1.84
C LYS A 403 24.98 -10.90 -1.96
N GLY A 404 23.91 -10.25 -2.41
CA GLY A 404 22.58 -10.83 -2.55
C GLY A 404 22.50 -12.02 -3.51
N ILE A 405 23.42 -12.08 -4.49
CA ILE A 405 23.45 -13.16 -5.50
C ILE A 405 24.62 -14.15 -5.34
N SER A 406 25.43 -13.99 -4.30
CA SER A 406 26.72 -14.74 -4.21
C SER A 406 26.61 -16.09 -3.53
N ASN A 407 25.57 -16.35 -2.73
CA ASN A 407 25.43 -17.56 -1.91
C ASN A 407 24.05 -18.19 -2.04
N ASN A 408 23.98 -19.31 -2.76
CA ASN A 408 22.73 -20.03 -3.01
C ASN A 408 22.09 -20.62 -1.72
N ASN A 409 22.88 -21.05 -0.75
CA ASN A 409 22.35 -21.56 0.52
C ASN A 409 21.70 -20.44 1.33
N GLN A 410 22.34 -19.29 1.41
CA GLN A 410 21.76 -18.11 2.06
C GLN A 410 20.51 -17.63 1.34
N TRP A 411 20.48 -17.68 0.00
CA TRP A 411 19.32 -17.34 -0.79
C TRP A 411 18.11 -18.23 -0.44
N LYS A 412 18.30 -19.55 -0.34
CA LYS A 412 17.26 -20.52 0.06
C LYS A 412 16.72 -20.23 1.46
N ILE A 413 17.59 -19.87 2.39
CA ILE A 413 17.21 -19.48 3.75
C ILE A 413 16.33 -18.23 3.71
N TRP A 414 16.76 -17.18 3.01
CA TRP A 414 15.98 -15.94 2.87
C TRP A 414 14.64 -16.16 2.18
N SER A 415 14.60 -16.99 1.13
CA SER A 415 13.36 -17.32 0.42
C SER A 415 12.35 -17.98 1.36
N ARG A 416 12.74 -19.01 2.10
CA ARG A 416 11.88 -19.69 3.07
C ARG A 416 11.45 -18.73 4.19
N ASN A 417 12.37 -18.02 4.79
CA ASN A 417 12.10 -17.06 5.85
C ASN A 417 11.12 -15.95 5.36
N GLY A 418 11.24 -15.52 4.12
CA GLY A 418 10.33 -14.55 3.50
C GLY A 418 8.88 -15.07 3.46
N ILE A 419 8.68 -16.28 2.95
CA ILE A 419 7.36 -16.92 2.87
C ILE A 419 6.75 -17.07 4.26
N GLU A 420 7.50 -17.69 5.20
CA GLU A 420 7.02 -17.94 6.55
C GLU A 420 6.79 -16.66 7.35
N GLY A 421 7.72 -15.70 7.27
CA GLY A 421 7.65 -14.42 7.99
C GLY A 421 6.48 -13.55 7.51
N VAL A 422 6.25 -13.46 6.20
CA VAL A 422 5.10 -12.71 5.67
C VAL A 422 3.80 -13.37 6.08
N ASN A 423 3.68 -14.68 5.98
CA ASN A 423 2.48 -15.40 6.39
C ASN A 423 2.16 -15.18 7.88
N ARG A 424 3.17 -15.23 8.73
CA ARG A 424 3.02 -15.07 10.19
C ARG A 424 2.71 -13.63 10.61
N HIS A 425 3.36 -12.64 10.01
CA HIS A 425 3.37 -11.26 10.52
C HIS A 425 2.62 -10.27 9.64
N PHE A 426 2.43 -10.55 8.35
CA PHE A 426 1.94 -9.60 7.36
C PHE A 426 0.82 -10.19 6.48
N SER A 427 0.04 -11.14 7.00
CA SER A 427 -1.20 -11.58 6.35
C SER A 427 -2.36 -10.66 6.74
N TRP A 428 -3.38 -10.54 5.88
CA TRP A 428 -4.61 -9.84 6.21
C TRP A 428 -5.32 -10.46 7.42
N ASN A 429 -5.24 -11.77 7.59
CA ASN A 429 -5.77 -12.45 8.78
C ASN A 429 -5.05 -11.99 10.06
N THR A 430 -3.74 -11.84 10.03
CA THR A 430 -2.95 -11.31 11.15
C THR A 430 -3.28 -9.84 11.40
N HIS A 431 -3.43 -9.03 10.34
CA HIS A 431 -3.84 -7.64 10.44
C HIS A 431 -5.19 -7.51 11.16
N VAL A 432 -6.20 -8.22 10.70
CA VAL A 432 -7.56 -8.15 11.26
C VAL A 432 -7.62 -8.68 12.69
N ARG A 433 -6.93 -9.78 12.99
CA ARG A 433 -6.82 -10.29 14.36
C ARG A 433 -6.23 -9.24 15.30
N ASN A 434 -5.13 -8.60 14.94
CA ASN A 434 -4.50 -7.54 15.73
C ASN A 434 -5.43 -6.32 15.85
N TYR A 435 -6.10 -5.97 14.77
CA TYR A 435 -7.06 -4.86 14.74
C TYR A 435 -8.22 -5.10 15.70
N LEU A 436 -8.87 -6.28 15.67
CA LEU A 436 -9.96 -6.62 16.58
C LEU A 436 -9.50 -6.77 18.04
N SER A 437 -8.27 -7.29 18.28
CA SER A 437 -7.68 -7.34 19.62
C SER A 437 -7.52 -5.95 20.22
N VAL A 438 -6.97 -5.00 19.46
CA VAL A 438 -6.82 -3.60 19.88
C VAL A 438 -8.18 -2.99 20.21
N LEU A 439 -9.21 -3.21 19.39
CA LEU A 439 -10.55 -2.71 19.69
C LEU A 439 -11.13 -3.33 20.97
N SER A 440 -10.93 -4.63 21.16
CA SER A 440 -11.37 -5.32 22.36
C SER A 440 -10.68 -4.75 23.62
N GLU A 441 -9.37 -4.52 23.58
CA GLU A 441 -8.60 -3.98 24.72
C GLU A 441 -9.03 -2.55 25.08
N GLU A 442 -9.16 -1.67 24.07
CA GLU A 442 -9.48 -0.25 24.31
C GLU A 442 -10.93 -0.02 24.76
N PHE A 443 -11.88 -0.83 24.27
CA PHE A 443 -13.31 -0.58 24.53
C PHE A 443 -13.96 -1.57 25.50
N SER A 444 -13.26 -2.62 25.97
CA SER A 444 -13.77 -3.53 27.02
C SER A 444 -13.86 -2.89 28.39
N SER A 445 -13.09 -1.84 28.65
CA SER A 445 -13.06 -1.13 29.95
C SER A 445 -14.10 -0.02 30.07
N SER A 446 -14.74 0.39 28.98
CA SER A 446 -15.79 1.39 29.01
C SER A 446 -17.16 0.70 29.18
N ASN A 447 -17.85 0.93 30.28
CA ASN A 447 -19.17 0.38 30.65
C ASN A 447 -20.32 0.61 29.65
N SER A 448 -20.07 0.99 28.40
CA SER A 448 -21.06 1.18 27.34
C SER A 448 -21.19 0.01 26.37
N TYR A 449 -20.26 -0.96 26.42
CA TYR A 449 -20.35 -2.22 25.68
C TYR A 449 -20.20 -3.35 26.69
N SER A 450 -21.19 -4.26 26.80
CA SER A 450 -21.09 -5.35 27.77
C SER A 450 -19.84 -6.18 27.45
N SER A 451 -18.94 -6.26 28.41
CA SER A 451 -17.66 -6.99 28.29
C SER A 451 -17.82 -8.46 27.93
N SER A 452 -19.03 -9.02 28.03
CA SER A 452 -19.41 -10.37 27.61
C SER A 452 -19.46 -10.55 26.10
N ASP A 453 -19.85 -9.51 25.33
CA ASP A 453 -20.09 -9.66 23.88
C ASP A 453 -18.78 -9.68 23.07
N ILE A 454 -17.73 -8.99 23.54
CA ILE A 454 -16.43 -8.94 22.84
C ILE A 454 -15.52 -10.08 23.32
N LYS A 455 -15.47 -10.39 24.62
CA LYS A 455 -14.62 -11.47 25.15
C LYS A 455 -15.06 -12.88 24.75
N GLN A 456 -16.38 -13.14 24.64
CA GLN A 456 -16.87 -14.45 24.23
C GLN A 456 -16.61 -14.78 22.75
N SER A 457 -16.54 -13.78 21.87
CA SER A 457 -16.20 -13.99 20.47
C SER A 457 -14.70 -14.23 20.24
N CYS A 458 -13.82 -13.53 20.95
CA CYS A 458 -12.35 -13.70 20.82
C CYS A 458 -11.82 -15.04 21.34
N LEU A 459 -12.44 -15.59 22.41
CA LEU A 459 -11.99 -16.87 23.01
C LEU A 459 -12.44 -18.13 22.24
N LYS A 460 -13.49 -18.05 21.43
CA LYS A 460 -13.95 -19.18 20.61
C LYS A 460 -13.15 -19.38 19.31
N GLY A 461 -12.40 -18.38 18.87
CA GLY A 461 -11.58 -18.45 17.63
C GLY A 461 -10.26 -19.18 17.77
N THR A 462 -9.76 -19.45 18.99
CA THR A 462 -8.43 -20.04 19.21
C THR A 462 -8.40 -21.56 19.30
N SER A 463 -9.55 -22.24 19.33
CA SER A 463 -9.61 -23.71 19.52
C SER A 463 -9.97 -24.55 18.29
N SER A 464 -10.13 -23.98 17.08
CA SER A 464 -10.58 -24.73 15.91
C SER A 464 -9.62 -24.80 14.72
N LEU A 465 -8.35 -24.44 14.87
CA LEU A 465 -7.36 -24.49 13.77
C LEU A 465 -6.13 -25.36 14.14
N ILE A 466 -6.36 -26.63 14.50
CA ILE A 466 -5.34 -27.67 14.37
C ILE A 466 -6.05 -28.97 13.95
N LYS A 467 -6.15 -29.23 12.66
CA LYS A 467 -6.18 -30.57 12.08
C LYS A 467 -5.19 -30.62 10.93
N PRO A 468 -4.25 -31.56 10.97
CA PRO A 468 -3.27 -31.74 9.90
C PRO A 468 -3.90 -32.52 8.75
N HIS A 469 -3.61 -32.09 7.53
CA HIS A 469 -3.57 -32.93 6.35
C HIS A 469 -2.39 -32.53 5.49
#